data_1603542829d39a15316d5bdbe2cc06e3
#
_entry.id   1603542829d39a15316d5bdbe2cc06e3
#
_cell.length_a   1.000
_cell.length_b   1.000
_cell.length_c   1.000
_cell.angle_alpha   90.00
_cell.angle_beta   90.00
_cell.angle_gamma   90.00
#
_symmetry.space_group_name_H-M   'P 1'
#
loop_
_entity.id
_entity.type
_entity.pdbx_description
1 polymer ?
#
loop_
_entity_poly.entity_id
_entity_poly.type
_entity_poly.pdbx_seq_one_letter_code
_entity_poly.pdbx_strand_id
1 'polypeptide(L)'
;MATLQKIRNRGGVLVSIVIGLALVAFIVGDALSSGASLINRSRNKVGEVGGETIGIQEYQQKIMKNEDFIKSMNGLSALTDEQQRMIRENTWNQIVSEIILNKEYEELGLDVSGDELYDFLLGSNMNPAVSQLFADPNTGQVDKERARLI
;
A
#
# COMPACT_ATOMS: atom_id res chain seq x y z
N MET A 1 -65.00 -25.10 16.11
CA MET A 1 -64.29 -24.02 15.42
C MET A 1 -63.14 -23.42 16.24
N ALA A 2 -62.91 -23.87 17.46
CA ALA A 2 -61.85 -23.34 18.35
C ALA A 2 -60.40 -23.85 18.05
N THR A 3 -60.30 -25.03 17.41
CA THR A 3 -59.00 -25.67 17.14
C THR A 3 -58.20 -24.98 16.03
N LEU A 4 -58.85 -24.53 14.97
CA LEU A 4 -58.19 -23.81 13.87
C LEU A 4 -57.65 -22.43 14.31
N GLN A 5 -58.34 -21.75 15.21
CA GLN A 5 -57.90 -20.44 15.72
C GLN A 5 -56.71 -20.58 16.67
N LYS A 6 -56.63 -21.70 17.41
CA LYS A 6 -55.53 -22.01 18.32
C LYS A 6 -54.23 -22.39 17.55
N ILE A 7 -54.39 -23.09 16.42
CA ILE A 7 -53.26 -23.40 15.51
C ILE A 7 -52.74 -22.16 14.80
N ARG A 8 -53.63 -21.27 14.35
CA ARG A 8 -53.25 -19.99 13.69
C ARG A 8 -52.53 -19.06 14.63
N ASN A 9 -52.95 -18.92 15.89
CA ASN A 9 -52.28 -18.08 16.88
C ASN A 9 -50.92 -18.64 17.30
N ARG A 10 -50.79 -19.95 17.51
CA ARG A 10 -49.50 -20.56 17.84
C ARG A 10 -48.53 -20.54 16.66
N GLY A 11 -49.03 -20.73 15.43
CA GLY A 11 -48.21 -20.66 14.21
C GLY A 11 -47.67 -19.25 13.98
N GLY A 12 -48.49 -18.20 14.21
CA GLY A 12 -48.05 -16.82 14.09
C GLY A 12 -46.93 -16.46 15.07
N VAL A 13 -47.07 -16.86 16.34
CA VAL A 13 -46.03 -16.63 17.36
C VAL A 13 -44.74 -17.40 17.01
N LEU A 14 -44.84 -18.63 16.53
CA LEU A 14 -43.66 -19.42 16.14
C LEU A 14 -42.92 -18.78 14.96
N VAL A 15 -43.64 -18.33 13.94
CA VAL A 15 -43.05 -17.61 12.79
C VAL A 15 -42.39 -16.31 13.25
N SER A 16 -43.01 -15.54 14.14
CA SER A 16 -42.41 -14.32 14.67
C SER A 16 -41.12 -14.57 15.44
N ILE A 17 -41.05 -15.66 16.22
CA ILE A 17 -39.83 -16.06 16.93
C ILE A 17 -38.72 -16.44 15.95
N VAL A 18 -39.06 -17.23 14.91
CA VAL A 18 -38.09 -17.65 13.90
C VAL A 18 -37.53 -16.44 13.14
N ILE A 19 -38.39 -15.50 12.74
CA ILE A 19 -37.95 -14.25 12.07
C ILE A 19 -37.09 -13.40 13.02
N GLY A 20 -37.49 -13.27 14.28
CA GLY A 20 -36.72 -12.54 15.29
C GLY A 20 -35.34 -13.15 15.50
N LEU A 21 -35.23 -14.47 15.60
CA LEU A 21 -33.98 -15.20 15.71
C LEU A 21 -33.11 -15.04 14.46
N ALA A 22 -33.69 -15.08 13.27
CA ALA A 22 -32.97 -14.85 12.01
C ALA A 22 -32.38 -13.44 11.93
N LEU A 23 -33.15 -12.42 12.34
CA LEU A 23 -32.65 -11.04 12.38
C LEU A 23 -31.53 -10.87 13.40
N VAL A 24 -31.64 -11.43 14.58
CA VAL A 24 -30.58 -11.39 15.61
C VAL A 24 -29.33 -12.12 15.09
N ALA A 25 -29.48 -13.30 14.49
CA ALA A 25 -28.33 -14.02 13.91
C ALA A 25 -27.66 -13.23 12.78
N PHE A 26 -28.45 -12.53 11.96
CA PHE A 26 -27.91 -11.65 10.92
C PHE A 26 -27.11 -10.47 11.51
N ILE A 27 -27.67 -9.76 12.50
CA ILE A 27 -27.01 -8.64 13.17
C ILE A 27 -25.72 -9.09 13.87
N VAL A 28 -25.77 -10.23 14.58
CA VAL A 28 -24.58 -10.79 15.23
C VAL A 28 -23.56 -11.25 14.19
N GLY A 29 -23.98 -11.86 13.09
CA GLY A 29 -23.13 -12.26 11.98
C GLY A 29 -22.42 -11.06 11.34
N ASP A 30 -23.15 -9.97 11.13
CA ASP A 30 -22.57 -8.73 10.57
C ASP A 30 -21.60 -8.05 11.56
N ALA A 31 -21.93 -7.99 12.84
CA ALA A 31 -21.04 -7.49 13.89
C ALA A 31 -19.76 -8.31 14.02
N LEU A 32 -19.84 -9.63 13.94
CA LEU A 32 -18.68 -10.52 13.91
C LEU A 32 -17.87 -10.39 12.63
N SER A 33 -18.51 -10.19 11.49
CA SER A 33 -17.86 -9.94 10.20
C SER A 33 -17.12 -8.60 10.19
N SER A 34 -17.69 -7.56 10.78
CA SER A 34 -17.05 -6.26 10.98
C SER A 34 -15.86 -6.35 11.95
N GLY A 35 -15.96 -7.17 12.99
CA GLY A 35 -14.83 -7.53 13.87
C GLY A 35 -13.73 -8.31 13.15
N ALA A 36 -14.07 -9.18 12.20
CA ALA A 36 -13.10 -9.89 11.37
C ALA A 36 -12.30 -8.94 10.47
N SER A 37 -12.85 -7.79 10.08
CA SER A 37 -12.11 -6.76 9.32
C SER A 37 -11.00 -6.09 10.16
N LEU A 38 -11.21 -5.94 11.46
CA LEU A 38 -10.18 -5.43 12.39
C LEU A 38 -9.08 -6.48 12.63
N ILE A 39 -9.43 -7.75 12.70
CA ILE A 39 -8.48 -8.86 12.81
C ILE A 39 -7.70 -9.04 11.50
N ASN A 40 -8.33 -8.85 10.34
CA ASN A 40 -7.67 -8.87 9.04
C ASN A 40 -6.72 -7.67 8.83
N ARG A 41 -7.03 -6.50 9.37
CA ARG A 41 -6.10 -5.36 9.39
C ARG A 41 -4.83 -5.70 10.16
N SER A 42 -4.94 -6.38 11.29
CA SER A 42 -3.79 -6.82 12.07
C SER A 42 -2.96 -7.92 11.39
N ARG A 43 -3.62 -8.76 10.57
CA ARG A 43 -2.95 -9.82 9.78
C ARG A 43 -2.29 -9.34 8.50
N ASN A 44 -2.72 -8.19 7.97
CA ASN A 44 -2.22 -7.64 6.72
C ASN A 44 -1.16 -6.55 6.92
N LYS A 45 -0.61 -6.39 8.13
CA LYS A 45 0.48 -5.48 8.40
C LYS A 45 1.82 -6.22 8.54
N VAL A 46 2.87 -5.66 7.97
CA VAL A 46 4.24 -6.13 8.14
C VAL A 46 4.86 -5.49 9.37
N GLY A 47 4.53 -4.23 9.63
CA GLY A 47 5.04 -3.48 10.78
C GLY A 47 4.35 -2.14 10.95
N GLU A 48 4.85 -1.36 11.91
CA GLU A 48 4.37 -0.01 12.21
C GLU A 48 5.58 0.86 12.54
N VAL A 49 5.66 2.03 11.92
CA VAL A 49 6.77 2.97 12.08
C VAL A 49 6.20 4.37 12.27
N GLY A 50 6.56 5.04 13.36
CA GLY A 50 6.10 6.40 13.63
C GLY A 50 4.59 6.56 13.76
N GLY A 51 3.84 5.48 14.07
CA GLY A 51 2.38 5.47 14.11
C GLY A 51 1.72 5.14 12.76
N GLU A 52 2.49 4.97 11.69
CA GLU A 52 2.03 4.57 10.37
C GLU A 52 2.16 3.06 10.17
N THR A 53 1.10 2.43 9.68
CA THR A 53 1.05 0.97 9.48
C THR A 53 1.49 0.62 8.07
N ILE A 54 2.51 -0.23 7.95
CA ILE A 54 3.01 -0.74 6.68
C ILE A 54 2.22 -2.00 6.31
N GLY A 55 1.45 -1.91 5.22
CA GLY A 55 0.67 -3.01 4.68
C GLY A 55 1.53 -4.05 3.97
N ILE A 56 1.15 -5.35 4.10
CA ILE A 56 1.86 -6.44 3.42
C ILE A 56 1.84 -6.30 1.90
N GLN A 57 0.73 -5.79 1.34
CA GLN A 57 0.58 -5.62 -0.11
C GLN A 57 1.52 -4.53 -0.64
N GLU A 58 1.60 -3.40 0.05
CA GLU A 58 2.50 -2.30 -0.29
C GLU A 58 3.96 -2.76 -0.23
N TYR A 59 4.33 -3.42 0.86
CA TYR A 59 5.68 -3.96 1.03
C TYR A 59 6.04 -4.94 -0.08
N GLN A 60 5.15 -5.88 -0.41
CA GLN A 60 5.37 -6.84 -1.49
C GLN A 60 5.48 -6.18 -2.87
N GLN A 61 4.68 -5.15 -3.15
CA GLN A 61 4.78 -4.40 -4.41
C GLN A 61 6.11 -3.66 -4.54
N LYS A 62 6.61 -3.04 -3.46
CA LYS A 62 7.93 -2.39 -3.45
C LYS A 62 9.05 -3.42 -3.64
N ILE A 63 8.95 -4.60 -3.00
CA ILE A 63 9.92 -5.69 -3.24
C ILE A 63 9.93 -6.11 -4.70
N MET A 64 8.78 -6.39 -5.30
CA MET A 64 8.69 -6.81 -6.71
C MET A 64 9.30 -5.77 -7.66
N LYS A 65 8.99 -4.49 -7.43
CA LYS A 65 9.60 -3.40 -8.23
C LYS A 65 11.12 -3.36 -8.11
N ASN A 66 11.65 -3.52 -6.91
CA ASN A 66 13.09 -3.54 -6.67
C ASN A 66 13.75 -4.78 -7.27
N GLU A 67 13.11 -5.94 -7.19
CA GLU A 67 13.59 -7.17 -7.84
C GLU A 67 13.64 -7.02 -9.36
N ASP A 68 12.57 -6.52 -9.98
CA ASP A 68 12.50 -6.32 -11.43
C ASP A 68 13.51 -5.27 -11.90
N PHE A 69 13.72 -4.22 -11.14
CA PHE A 69 14.74 -3.22 -11.41
C PHE A 69 16.15 -3.84 -11.41
N ILE A 70 16.50 -4.62 -10.38
CA ILE A 70 17.81 -5.27 -10.29
C ILE A 70 17.99 -6.31 -11.39
N LYS A 71 16.98 -7.09 -11.71
CA LYS A 71 17.02 -8.05 -12.83
C LYS A 71 17.27 -7.32 -14.15
N SER A 72 16.54 -6.24 -14.42
CA SER A 72 16.67 -5.47 -15.67
C SER A 72 18.05 -4.81 -15.81
N MET A 73 18.56 -4.21 -14.73
CA MET A 73 19.86 -3.55 -14.74
C MET A 73 21.04 -4.52 -14.96
N ASN A 74 20.93 -5.72 -14.39
CA ASN A 74 22.01 -6.70 -14.45
C ASN A 74 21.79 -7.78 -15.54
N GLY A 75 20.73 -7.70 -16.33
CA GLY A 75 20.40 -8.69 -17.35
C GLY A 75 20.12 -10.09 -16.78
N LEU A 76 19.63 -10.17 -15.54
CA LEU A 76 19.39 -11.41 -14.83
C LEU A 76 17.98 -11.93 -15.09
N SER A 77 17.85 -13.23 -15.36
CA SER A 77 16.55 -13.90 -15.44
C SER A 77 15.99 -14.31 -14.07
N ALA A 78 16.86 -14.53 -13.08
CA ALA A 78 16.51 -14.90 -11.72
C ALA A 78 17.49 -14.30 -10.72
N LEU A 79 17.01 -14.11 -9.48
CA LEU A 79 17.81 -13.65 -8.34
C LEU A 79 18.14 -14.84 -7.43
N THR A 80 19.31 -14.81 -6.82
CA THR A 80 19.68 -15.76 -5.77
C THR A 80 18.91 -15.48 -4.47
N ASP A 81 18.82 -16.47 -3.59
CA ASP A 81 18.17 -16.32 -2.28
C ASP A 81 18.80 -15.19 -1.45
N GLU A 82 20.12 -15.03 -1.55
CA GLU A 82 20.86 -13.95 -0.88
C GLU A 82 20.46 -12.58 -1.43
N GLN A 83 20.39 -12.42 -2.76
CA GLN A 83 19.95 -11.18 -3.39
C GLN A 83 18.51 -10.82 -3.01
N GLN A 84 17.61 -11.80 -3.01
CA GLN A 84 16.23 -11.59 -2.59
C GLN A 84 16.13 -11.18 -1.12
N ARG A 85 16.96 -11.76 -0.23
CA ARG A 85 17.02 -11.37 1.17
C ARG A 85 17.50 -9.92 1.33
N MET A 86 18.58 -9.54 0.64
CA MET A 86 19.10 -8.17 0.65
C MET A 86 18.08 -7.16 0.11
N ILE A 87 17.36 -7.51 -0.96
CA ILE A 87 16.31 -6.65 -1.50
C ILE A 87 15.19 -6.43 -0.49
N ARG A 88 14.74 -7.48 0.18
CA ARG A 88 13.70 -7.34 1.22
C ARG A 88 14.14 -6.45 2.39
N GLU A 89 15.38 -6.64 2.85
CA GLU A 89 15.94 -5.84 3.94
C GLU A 89 16.11 -4.37 3.52
N ASN A 90 16.67 -4.11 2.34
CA ASN A 90 16.83 -2.77 1.81
C ASN A 90 15.46 -2.09 1.56
N THR A 91 14.48 -2.81 1.03
CA THR A 91 13.12 -2.29 0.83
C THR A 91 12.48 -1.91 2.16
N TRP A 92 12.65 -2.72 3.20
CA TRP A 92 12.18 -2.40 4.54
C TRP A 92 12.82 -1.11 5.07
N ASN A 93 14.14 -1.02 5.02
CA ASN A 93 14.89 0.15 5.48
C ASN A 93 14.51 1.42 4.68
N GLN A 94 14.27 1.28 3.38
CA GLN A 94 13.80 2.37 2.54
C GLN A 94 12.43 2.89 2.99
N ILE A 95 11.46 2.00 3.23
CA ILE A 95 10.11 2.37 3.69
C ILE A 95 10.19 3.06 5.05
N VAL A 96 10.97 2.50 5.99
CA VAL A 96 11.16 3.08 7.33
C VAL A 96 11.73 4.50 7.22
N SER A 97 12.78 4.68 6.41
CA SER A 97 13.40 5.98 6.19
C SER A 97 12.44 6.98 5.54
N GLU A 98 11.67 6.54 4.55
CA GLU A 98 10.68 7.37 3.84
C GLU A 98 9.59 7.87 4.81
N ILE A 99 9.05 7.00 5.65
CA ILE A 99 8.03 7.37 6.65
C ILE A 99 8.58 8.38 7.65
N ILE A 100 9.78 8.12 8.18
CA ILE A 100 10.40 9.01 9.19
C ILE A 100 10.72 10.38 8.58
N LEU A 101 11.35 10.39 7.40
CA LEU A 101 11.74 11.63 6.74
C LEU A 101 10.52 12.46 6.31
N ASN A 102 9.48 11.83 5.75
CA ASN A 102 8.27 12.54 5.38
C ASN A 102 7.61 13.21 6.60
N LYS A 103 7.57 12.52 7.73
CA LYS A 103 7.04 13.08 8.97
C LYS A 103 7.86 14.28 9.45
N GLU A 104 9.18 14.18 9.41
CA GLU A 104 10.07 15.29 9.75
C GLU A 104 9.90 16.47 8.78
N TYR A 105 9.75 16.21 7.48
CA TYR A 105 9.51 17.24 6.48
C TYR A 105 8.18 17.97 6.72
N GLU A 106 7.12 17.23 7.05
CA GLU A 106 5.83 17.81 7.40
C GLU A 106 5.91 18.67 8.67
N GLU A 107 6.58 18.18 9.73
CA GLU A 107 6.76 18.90 10.99
C GLU A 107 7.59 20.18 10.81
N LEU A 108 8.58 20.16 9.91
CA LEU A 108 9.42 21.32 9.58
C LEU A 108 8.79 22.28 8.56
N GLY A 109 7.64 21.88 7.97
CA GLY A 109 7.00 22.65 6.89
C GLY A 109 7.83 22.68 5.60
N LEU A 110 8.66 21.65 5.38
CA LEU A 110 9.45 21.51 4.17
C LEU A 110 8.59 20.90 3.08
N ASP A 111 8.36 21.64 2.03
CA ASP A 111 7.67 21.19 0.81
C ASP A 111 8.46 21.66 -0.41
N VAL A 112 8.40 20.87 -1.47
CA VAL A 112 9.07 21.18 -2.74
C VAL A 112 8.02 21.58 -3.75
N SER A 113 8.05 22.84 -4.18
CA SER A 113 7.13 23.33 -5.20
C SER A 113 7.38 22.65 -6.56
N GLY A 114 6.35 22.59 -7.41
CA GLY A 114 6.47 22.02 -8.75
C GLY A 114 7.52 22.75 -9.61
N ASP A 115 7.66 24.07 -9.44
CA ASP A 115 8.65 24.89 -10.16
C ASP A 115 10.07 24.58 -9.69
N GLU A 116 10.28 24.38 -8.39
CA GLU A 116 11.56 24.01 -7.82
C GLU A 116 11.97 22.59 -8.26
N LEU A 117 11.02 21.64 -8.24
CA LEU A 117 11.25 20.30 -8.76
C LEU A 117 11.61 20.34 -10.25
N TYR A 118 10.90 21.16 -11.04
CA TYR A 118 11.21 21.33 -12.46
C TYR A 118 12.61 21.89 -12.67
N ASP A 119 13.01 22.93 -11.90
CA ASP A 119 14.35 23.51 -12.00
C ASP A 119 15.45 22.51 -11.61
N PHE A 120 15.19 21.68 -10.63
CA PHE A 120 16.09 20.63 -10.16
C PHE A 120 16.24 19.46 -11.15
N LEU A 121 15.20 19.16 -11.92
CA LEU A 121 15.21 18.05 -12.89
C LEU A 121 15.59 18.48 -14.30
N LEU A 122 15.15 19.66 -14.75
CA LEU A 122 15.24 20.10 -16.15
C LEU A 122 15.73 21.55 -16.33
N GLY A 123 15.84 22.29 -15.25
CA GLY A 123 16.19 23.71 -15.23
C GLY A 123 17.69 23.99 -15.24
N SER A 124 18.03 25.18 -14.75
CA SER A 124 19.43 25.68 -14.66
C SER A 124 20.19 25.06 -13.48
N ASN A 125 19.49 24.68 -12.42
CA ASN A 125 20.05 24.03 -11.22
C ASN A 125 19.87 22.50 -11.23
N MET A 126 19.97 21.90 -12.41
CA MET A 126 19.78 20.47 -12.58
C MET A 126 20.72 19.66 -11.67
N ASN A 127 20.14 18.66 -10.98
CA ASN A 127 20.92 17.77 -10.13
C ASN A 127 21.98 17.02 -10.92
N PRO A 128 23.24 16.97 -10.46
CA PRO A 128 24.33 16.27 -11.16
C PRO A 128 24.03 14.80 -11.47
N ALA A 129 23.31 14.09 -10.59
CA ALA A 129 22.90 12.70 -10.83
C ALA A 129 21.89 12.59 -11.98
N VAL A 130 20.94 13.53 -12.09
CA VAL A 130 19.99 13.61 -13.20
C VAL A 130 20.74 13.95 -14.50
N SER A 131 21.66 14.93 -14.44
CA SER A 131 22.50 15.28 -15.58
C SER A 131 23.29 14.09 -16.12
N GLN A 132 23.88 13.29 -15.25
CA GLN A 132 24.64 12.09 -15.66
C GLN A 132 23.74 11.00 -16.25
N LEU A 133 22.54 10.81 -15.70
CA LEU A 133 21.61 9.78 -16.16
C LEU A 133 21.09 10.04 -17.57
N PHE A 134 20.92 11.32 -17.93
CA PHE A 134 20.40 11.77 -19.23
C PHE A 134 21.47 12.38 -20.16
N ALA A 135 22.75 12.33 -19.77
CA ALA A 135 23.82 12.77 -20.63
C ALA A 135 23.98 11.84 -21.83
N ASP A 136 24.08 12.42 -23.02
CA ASP A 136 24.47 11.69 -24.21
C ASP A 136 25.94 11.23 -24.06
N PRO A 137 26.25 9.93 -24.18
CA PRO A 137 27.61 9.41 -23.99
C PRO A 137 28.63 9.97 -24.98
N ASN A 138 28.20 10.52 -26.13
CA ASN A 138 29.11 11.06 -27.16
C ASN A 138 29.34 12.56 -27.02
N THR A 139 28.31 13.32 -26.59
CA THR A 139 28.37 14.78 -26.55
C THR A 139 28.49 15.33 -25.13
N GLY A 140 28.15 14.53 -24.10
CA GLY A 140 28.07 14.95 -22.71
C GLY A 140 26.92 15.92 -22.42
N GLN A 141 26.09 16.23 -23.41
CA GLN A 141 24.93 17.10 -23.22
C GLN A 141 23.73 16.32 -22.69
N VAL A 142 22.94 16.97 -21.81
CA VAL A 142 21.74 16.37 -21.24
C VAL A 142 20.61 16.39 -22.24
N ASP A 143 20.06 15.22 -22.56
CA ASP A 143 18.87 15.08 -23.39
C ASP A 143 17.62 15.40 -22.55
N LYS A 144 17.21 16.69 -22.60
CA LYS A 144 16.04 17.18 -21.84
C LYS A 144 14.72 16.59 -22.34
N GLU A 145 14.62 16.20 -23.60
CA GLU A 145 13.41 15.57 -24.13
C GLU A 145 13.23 14.15 -23.55
N ARG A 146 14.33 13.41 -23.46
CA ARG A 146 14.32 12.10 -22.82
C ARG A 146 14.02 12.19 -21.32
N ALA A 147 14.49 13.22 -20.65
CA ALA A 147 14.22 13.44 -19.23
C ALA A 147 12.75 13.84 -18.95
N ARG A 148 12.02 14.40 -19.94
CA ARG A 148 10.61 14.76 -19.81
C ARG A 148 9.65 13.57 -19.93
N LEU A 149 10.13 12.42 -20.39
CA LEU A 149 9.30 11.23 -20.65
C LEU A 149 9.17 10.30 -19.43
N ILE A 150 9.74 10.69 -18.29
CA ILE A 150 9.68 9.97 -17.01
C ILE A 150 8.65 10.63 -16.10
#